data_2f1d1491d9cc236bd04025849fae3081
#
_entry.id   2f1d1491d9cc236bd04025849fae3081
#
_cell.length_a   1.000
_cell.length_b   1.000
_cell.length_c   1.000
_cell.angle_alpha   90.00
_cell.angle_beta   90.00
_cell.angle_gamma   90.00
#
_symmetry.space_group_name_H-M   'P 1'
#
loop_
_entity.id
_entity.type
_entity.pdbx_description
1 polymer ?
#
loop_
_entity_poly.entity_id
_entity_poly.type
_entity_poly.pdbx_seq_one_letter_code
_entity_poly.pdbx_strand_id
1 'polypeptide(L)' 'MPFYPQAAQLGSGISDSSVRNAFARIDRSRFVRPALKASAWADIPLPIEDHATISQPSLVAAMTAWLKLTPNCRVLEIGT' A
#
# COMPACT_ATOMS: atom_id res chain seq x y z
N MET A 1 9.31 -7.67 -12.95
CA MET A 1 8.42 -6.68 -12.33
C MET A 1 9.23 -5.48 -11.83
N PRO A 2 8.70 -4.28 -11.96
CA PRO A 2 9.40 -3.12 -11.40
C PRO A 2 9.56 -3.22 -9.89
N PHE A 3 10.53 -2.51 -9.38
CA PHE A 3 10.84 -2.44 -7.96
C PHE A 3 10.90 -0.97 -7.55
N TYR A 4 10.21 -0.62 -6.48
CA TYR A 4 10.11 0.75 -5.98
C TYR A 4 10.74 0.83 -4.58
N PRO A 5 11.97 1.36 -4.46
CA PRO A 5 12.69 1.38 -3.18
C PRO A 5 11.93 2.09 -2.05
N GLN A 6 11.24 3.19 -2.37
CA GLN A 6 10.45 3.91 -1.36
C GLN A 6 9.27 3.07 -0.87
N ALA A 7 8.61 2.35 -1.78
CA ALA A 7 7.53 1.44 -1.40
C ALA A 7 8.06 0.28 -0.55
N ALA A 8 9.20 -0.27 -0.91
CA ALA A 8 9.85 -1.31 -0.11
C ALA A 8 10.12 -0.83 1.31
N GLN A 9 10.58 0.41 1.47
CA GLN A 9 10.84 0.98 2.78
C GLN A 9 9.57 1.10 3.62
N LEU A 10 8.46 1.50 3.01
CA LEU A 10 7.17 1.63 3.71
C LEU A 10 6.66 0.30 4.25
N GLY A 11 7.00 -0.80 3.59
CA GLY A 11 6.61 -2.14 4.04
C GLY A 11 7.66 -2.87 4.86
N SER A 12 8.82 -2.25 5.15
CA SER A 12 9.98 -2.93 5.71
C SER A 12 9.77 -3.47 7.12
N GLY A 13 8.83 -2.90 7.90
CA GLY A 13 8.51 -3.36 9.25
C GLY A 13 7.64 -4.61 9.32
N ILE A 14 7.18 -5.12 8.18
CA ILE A 14 6.27 -6.26 8.12
C ILE A 14 7.08 -7.57 8.03
N SER A 15 6.77 -8.53 8.88
CA SER A 15 7.44 -9.83 8.86
C SER A 15 6.98 -10.73 7.71
N ASP A 16 5.74 -10.56 7.23
CA ASP A 16 5.21 -11.32 6.10
C ASP A 16 5.92 -10.92 4.81
N SER A 17 6.74 -11.84 4.28
CA SER A 17 7.53 -11.56 3.08
C SER A 17 6.67 -11.36 1.83
N SER A 18 5.52 -12.01 1.74
CA SER A 18 4.61 -11.83 0.60
C SER A 18 4.08 -10.40 0.57
N VAL A 19 3.70 -9.86 1.71
CA VAL A 19 3.21 -8.47 1.82
C VAL A 19 4.35 -7.50 1.52
N ARG A 20 5.55 -7.70 2.09
CA ARG A 20 6.70 -6.85 1.78
C ARG A 20 7.00 -6.83 0.29
N ASN A 21 7.01 -7.99 -0.35
CA ASN A 21 7.29 -8.09 -1.78
C ASN A 21 6.22 -7.38 -2.62
N ALA A 22 4.96 -7.53 -2.26
CA ALA A 22 3.88 -6.84 -2.94
C ALA A 22 4.05 -5.31 -2.83
N PHE A 23 4.35 -4.81 -1.64
CA PHE A 23 4.60 -3.38 -1.44
C PHE A 23 5.73 -2.86 -2.32
N ALA A 24 6.82 -3.60 -2.41
CA ALA A 24 7.99 -3.18 -3.18
C ALA A 24 7.71 -3.10 -4.69
N ARG A 25 6.64 -3.72 -5.17
CA ARG A 25 6.37 -3.84 -6.61
C ARG A 25 5.16 -3.05 -7.08
N ILE A 26 4.50 -2.33 -6.19
CA ILE A 26 3.32 -1.53 -6.52
C ILE A 26 3.66 -0.05 -6.40
N ASP A 27 3.38 0.69 -7.47
CA ASP A 27 3.63 2.12 -7.52
C ASP A 27 2.43 2.87 -6.93
N ARG A 28 2.55 3.26 -5.66
CA ARG A 28 1.51 4.00 -4.94
C ARG A 28 1.16 5.32 -5.63
N SER A 29 2.11 5.94 -6.34
CA SER A 29 1.89 7.22 -7.00
C SER A 29 0.80 7.16 -8.08
N ARG A 30 0.48 5.97 -8.56
CA ARG A 30 -0.58 5.77 -9.56
C ARG A 30 -1.98 5.88 -8.97
N PHE A 31 -2.10 5.88 -7.64
CA PHE A 31 -3.39 5.87 -6.94
C PHE A 31 -3.65 7.17 -6.19
N VAL A 32 -2.80 8.17 -6.37
CA VAL A 32 -2.96 9.49 -5.77
C VAL A 32 -3.22 10.53 -6.85
N ARG A 33 -3.78 11.68 -6.43
CA ARG A 33 -4.00 12.81 -7.35
C ARG A 33 -2.66 13.28 -7.92
N PRO A 34 -2.64 13.73 -9.19
CA PRO A 34 -1.39 14.21 -9.80
C PRO A 34 -0.67 15.27 -8.98
N ALA A 35 -1.43 16.19 -8.36
CA ALA A 35 -0.85 17.25 -7.52
C ALA A 35 -0.15 16.70 -6.26
N LEU A 36 -0.45 15.47 -5.84
CA LEU A 36 0.07 14.87 -4.62
C LEU A 36 1.11 13.78 -4.88
N LYS A 37 1.52 13.58 -6.12
CA LYS A 37 2.47 12.49 -6.46
C LYS A 37 3.77 12.60 -5.70
N ALA A 38 4.25 13.80 -5.43
CA ALA A 38 5.48 14.00 -4.65
C ALA A 38 5.35 13.49 -3.21
N SER A 39 4.12 13.41 -2.68
CA SER A 39 3.84 12.92 -1.34
C SER A 39 3.45 11.46 -1.29
N ALA A 40 3.40 10.76 -2.44
CA ALA A 40 2.91 9.38 -2.53
C ALA A 40 3.69 8.40 -1.65
N TRP A 41 4.96 8.69 -1.40
CA TRP A 41 5.86 7.83 -0.65
C TRP A 41 6.00 8.22 0.83
N ALA A 42 5.29 9.26 1.26
CA ALA A 42 5.20 9.62 2.66
C ALA A 42 4.25 8.64 3.38
N ASP A 43 4.57 8.33 4.64
CA ASP A 43 3.76 7.39 5.43
C ASP A 43 2.59 8.14 6.09
N ILE A 44 1.73 8.69 5.26
CA ILE A 44 0.54 9.46 5.66
C ILE A 44 -0.64 9.10 4.77
N PRO A 45 -1.89 9.27 5.24
CA PRO A 45 -3.03 9.21 4.35
C PRO A 45 -3.04 10.43 3.44
N LEU A 46 -3.58 10.29 2.23
CA LEU A 46 -3.71 11.38 1.27
C LEU A 46 -5.15 11.46 0.77
N PRO A 47 -5.67 12.66 0.52
CA PRO A 47 -7.02 12.79 -0.02
C PRO A 47 -7.08 12.27 -1.45
N ILE A 48 -8.19 11.61 -1.75
CA ILE A 48 -8.59 11.21 -3.10
C ILE A 48 -9.99 11.76 -3.37
N GLU A 49 -10.69 11.28 -4.37
CA GLU A 49 -11.99 11.80 -4.75
C GLU A 49 -13.07 11.49 -3.70
N ASP A 50 -14.18 12.25 -3.74
CA ASP A 50 -15.38 12.02 -2.93
C ASP A 50 -15.14 12.06 -1.42
N HIS A 51 -14.27 12.95 -0.95
CA HIS A 51 -13.92 13.13 0.46
C HIS A 51 -13.31 11.87 1.11
N ALA A 52 -12.87 10.92 0.29
CA ALA A 52 -12.16 9.75 0.76
C ALA A 52 -10.65 10.00 0.83
N THR A 53 -9.93 9.06 1.42
CA THR A 53 -8.47 9.07 1.46
C THR A 53 -7.92 7.73 1.00
N ILE A 54 -6.71 7.77 0.41
CA ILE A 54 -5.88 6.58 0.36
C ILE A 54 -5.17 6.47 1.71
N SER A 55 -5.24 5.30 2.31
CA SER A 55 -4.77 5.10 3.69
C SER A 55 -3.26 5.21 3.81
N GLN A 56 -2.80 5.51 5.02
CA GLN A 56 -1.39 5.53 5.38
C GLN A 56 -0.73 4.18 5.02
N PRO A 57 0.39 4.19 4.28
CA PRO A 57 0.99 2.94 3.77
C PRO A 57 1.34 1.91 4.85
N SER A 58 1.93 2.33 5.97
CA SER A 58 2.28 1.37 7.02
C SER A 58 1.05 0.70 7.63
N LEU A 59 -0.07 1.41 7.72
CA LEU A 59 -1.33 0.83 8.19
C LEU A 59 -1.87 -0.19 7.18
N VAL A 60 -1.82 0.13 5.88
CA VAL A 60 -2.24 -0.80 4.82
C VAL A 60 -1.40 -2.08 4.90
N ALA A 61 -0.09 -1.95 5.04
CA ALA A 61 0.81 -3.09 5.15
C ALA A 61 0.47 -3.96 6.36
N ALA A 62 0.28 -3.34 7.53
CA ALA A 62 -0.04 -4.05 8.76
C ALA A 62 -1.37 -4.78 8.66
N MET A 63 -2.42 -4.11 8.19
CA MET A 63 -3.75 -4.71 8.07
C MET A 63 -3.75 -5.85 7.05
N THR A 64 -3.05 -5.70 5.94
CA THR A 64 -2.92 -6.76 4.95
C THR A 64 -2.20 -7.97 5.53
N ALA A 65 -1.12 -7.75 6.28
CA ALA A 65 -0.38 -8.84 6.93
C ALA A 65 -1.23 -9.58 7.96
N TRP A 66 -2.11 -8.87 8.67
CA TRP A 66 -3.00 -9.51 9.66
C TRP A 66 -3.98 -10.50 9.04
N LEU A 67 -4.27 -10.38 7.76
CA LEU A 67 -5.15 -11.33 7.05
C LEU A 67 -4.51 -12.71 6.88
N LYS A 68 -3.18 -12.81 6.99
CA LYS A 68 -2.43 -14.06 6.83
C LYS A 68 -2.78 -14.76 5.51
N LEU A 69 -2.69 -14.03 4.42
CA LEU A 69 -3.09 -14.51 3.09
C LEU A 69 -2.15 -15.58 2.57
N THR A 70 -2.74 -16.53 1.85
CA THR A 70 -2.02 -17.54 1.07
C THR A 70 -2.43 -17.39 -0.40
N PRO A 71 -1.69 -18.01 -1.36
CA PRO A 71 -2.04 -17.88 -2.78
C PRO A 71 -3.44 -18.35 -3.15
N ASN A 72 -4.03 -19.23 -2.35
CA ASN A 72 -5.36 -19.78 -2.61
C ASN A 72 -6.49 -19.03 -1.93
N CYS A 73 -6.19 -17.97 -1.21
CA CYS A 73 -7.21 -17.18 -0.52
C CYS A 73 -8.09 -16.42 -1.50
N ARG A 74 -9.36 -16.30 -1.14
CA ARG A 74 -10.31 -15.40 -1.79
C ARG A 74 -10.57 -14.24 -0.84
N VAL A 75 -10.43 -13.01 -1.33
CA VAL A 75 -10.49 -11.81 -0.51
C VAL A 75 -11.60 -10.90 -1.02
N LEU A 76 -12.42 -10.39 -0.10
CA LEU A 76 -13.37 -9.33 -0.36
C LEU A 76 -12.87 -8.06 0.34
N GLU A 77 -12.77 -6.98 -0.40
CA GLU A 77 -12.45 -5.67 0.15
C GLU A 77 -13.62 -4.72 -0.03
N ILE A 78 -14.02 -4.07 1.06
CA ILE A 78 -15.08 -3.06 1.06
C ILE A 78 -14.42 -1.68 1.26
N GLY A 79 -14.82 -0.72 0.43
CA GLY A 79 -14.28 0.63 0.51
C GLY A 79 -13.01 0.85 -0.31
N THR A 80 -12.81 0.01 -1.28
CA THR A 80 -11.67 0.13 -2.21
C THR A 80 -11.72 1.45 -2.99
#